data_74c375fd375a1cfb17aee2bd92ded4c0
#
_entry.id   74c375fd375a1cfb17aee2bd92ded4c0
#
_cell.length_a   1.000
_cell.length_b   1.000
_cell.length_c   1.000
_cell.angle_alpha   90.00
_cell.angle_beta   90.00
_cell.angle_gamma   90.00
#
_symmetry.space_group_name_H-M   'P 1'
#
loop_
_entity.id
_entity.type
_entity.pdbx_description
1 polymer ?
#
loop_
_entity_poly.entity_id
_entity_poly.type
_entity_poly.pdbx_seq_one_letter_code
_entity_poly.pdbx_strand_id
1 'polypeptide(L)'
;MIRINCFYQAKEGQYARGLEAAIALVAKSQKHEGVVAYDVFESATRPDVFCIVETWQNQEVLDKHSATLEFIQYVGIMQETGELKIETFEF
;
A
#
# COMPACT_ATOMS: atom_id res chain seq x y z
N MET A 1 17.94 -1.52 3.70
CA MET A 1 16.67 -1.09 3.08
C MET A 1 15.50 -1.84 3.73
N ILE A 2 14.29 -1.32 3.56
CA ILE A 2 13.08 -1.93 4.11
C ILE A 2 12.13 -2.27 2.98
N ARG A 3 11.69 -3.53 2.91
CA ARG A 3 10.66 -4.01 1.99
C ARG A 3 9.37 -4.24 2.76
N ILE A 4 8.26 -3.73 2.25
CA ILE A 4 6.94 -4.00 2.80
C ILE A 4 6.06 -4.61 1.71
N ASN A 5 5.37 -5.69 2.06
CA ASN A 5 4.30 -6.26 1.26
C ASN A 5 3.00 -6.03 2.02
N CYS A 6 2.09 -5.29 1.42
CA CYS A 6 0.78 -5.01 2.02
C CYS A 6 -0.29 -5.75 1.22
N PHE A 7 -0.71 -6.89 1.72
CA PHE A 7 -1.78 -7.68 1.10
C PHE A 7 -3.14 -7.11 1.51
N TYR A 8 -4.04 -7.05 0.55
CA TYR A 8 -5.39 -6.53 0.73
C TYR A 8 -6.40 -7.56 0.22
N GLN A 9 -7.42 -7.82 1.03
CA GLN A 9 -8.56 -8.65 0.65
C GLN A 9 -9.81 -7.80 0.84
N ALA A 10 -10.54 -7.53 -0.26
CA ALA A 10 -11.74 -6.70 -0.21
C ALA A 10 -12.90 -7.40 0.48
N LYS A 11 -13.73 -6.62 1.16
CA LYS A 11 -15.08 -7.03 1.52
C LYS A 11 -15.92 -7.12 0.25
N GLU A 12 -17.00 -7.89 0.32
CA GLU A 12 -17.88 -8.08 -0.82
C GLU A 12 -18.33 -6.75 -1.43
N GLY A 13 -18.12 -6.61 -2.74
CA GLY A 13 -18.54 -5.43 -3.50
C GLY A 13 -17.65 -4.20 -3.34
N GLN A 14 -16.56 -4.27 -2.56
CA GLN A 14 -15.73 -3.11 -2.23
C GLN A 14 -14.38 -3.05 -2.96
N TYR A 15 -14.07 -4.04 -3.81
CA TYR A 15 -12.74 -4.13 -4.42
C TYR A 15 -12.39 -2.90 -5.25
N ALA A 16 -13.30 -2.44 -6.10
CA ALA A 16 -13.04 -1.29 -6.97
C ALA A 16 -12.65 -0.05 -6.17
N ARG A 17 -13.33 0.19 -5.06
CA ARG A 17 -13.07 1.35 -4.19
C ARG A 17 -11.72 1.22 -3.50
N GLY A 18 -11.38 0.03 -3.02
CA GLY A 18 -10.08 -0.24 -2.39
C GLY A 18 -8.93 -0.13 -3.38
N LEU A 19 -9.10 -0.67 -4.58
CA LEU A 19 -8.08 -0.59 -5.64
C LEU A 19 -7.85 0.86 -6.09
N GLU A 20 -8.92 1.63 -6.26
CA GLU A 20 -8.80 3.05 -6.61
C GLU A 20 -7.97 3.82 -5.57
N ALA A 21 -8.21 3.57 -4.28
CA ALA A 21 -7.43 4.17 -3.20
C ALA A 21 -5.96 3.75 -3.26
N ALA A 22 -5.69 2.47 -3.51
CA ALA A 22 -4.33 1.96 -3.65
C ALA A 22 -3.59 2.59 -4.83
N ILE A 23 -4.24 2.73 -5.97
CA ILE A 23 -3.67 3.37 -7.16
C ILE A 23 -3.31 4.84 -6.86
N ALA A 24 -4.18 5.56 -6.19
CA ALA A 24 -3.93 6.95 -5.79
C ALA A 24 -2.74 7.02 -4.81
N LEU A 25 -2.68 6.10 -3.85
CA LEU A 25 -1.57 6.04 -2.88
C LEU A 25 -0.25 5.75 -3.58
N VAL A 26 -0.24 4.85 -4.56
CA VAL A 26 0.96 4.55 -5.36
C VAL A 26 1.46 5.83 -6.05
N ALA A 27 0.59 6.55 -6.72
CA ALA A 27 0.96 7.77 -7.44
C ALA A 27 1.59 8.84 -6.52
N LYS A 28 1.05 9.01 -5.32
CA LYS A 28 1.58 9.94 -4.32
C LYS A 28 2.88 9.45 -3.73
N SER A 29 2.93 8.16 -3.37
CA SER A 29 4.09 7.56 -2.69
C SER A 29 5.34 7.53 -3.55
N GLN A 30 5.19 7.40 -4.86
CA GLN A 30 6.33 7.43 -5.79
C GLN A 30 7.06 8.78 -5.79
N LYS A 31 6.48 9.82 -5.21
CA LYS A 31 7.08 11.14 -5.06
C LYS A 31 7.64 11.39 -3.66
N HIS A 32 7.49 10.46 -2.74
CA HIS A 32 7.97 10.63 -1.38
C HIS A 32 9.48 10.41 -1.29
N GLU A 33 10.13 11.17 -0.41
CA GLU A 33 11.57 11.05 -0.17
C GLU A 33 11.95 9.64 0.25
N GLY A 34 12.99 9.08 -0.36
CA GLY A 34 13.56 7.80 0.03
C GLY A 34 12.82 6.57 -0.49
N VAL A 35 11.79 6.76 -1.32
CA VAL A 35 11.13 5.63 -1.97
C VAL A 35 12.07 5.03 -3.02
N VAL A 36 12.24 3.71 -2.97
CA VAL A 36 12.98 2.95 -3.97
C VAL A 36 12.03 2.31 -4.97
N ALA A 37 10.94 1.74 -4.47
CA ALA A 37 9.89 1.16 -5.29
C ALA A 37 8.56 1.27 -4.55
N TYR A 38 7.48 1.46 -5.27
CA TYR A 38 6.13 1.48 -4.73
C TYR A 38 5.15 1.19 -5.86
N ASP A 39 4.45 0.06 -5.79
CA ASP A 39 3.50 -0.31 -6.82
C ASP A 39 2.44 -1.26 -6.27
N VAL A 40 1.32 -1.39 -6.98
CA VAL A 40 0.23 -2.28 -6.63
C VAL A 40 0.07 -3.34 -7.71
N PHE A 41 -0.09 -4.59 -7.27
CA PHE A 41 -0.26 -5.76 -8.16
C PHE A 41 -1.53 -6.51 -7.77
N GLU A 42 -2.38 -6.77 -8.74
CA GLU A 42 -3.58 -7.57 -8.52
C GLU A 42 -3.24 -9.06 -8.59
N SER A 43 -3.91 -9.87 -7.77
CA SER A 43 -3.74 -11.33 -7.83
C SER A 43 -4.32 -11.88 -9.13
N ALA A 44 -3.54 -12.69 -9.82
CA ALA A 44 -4.00 -13.36 -11.05
C ALA A 44 -4.90 -14.55 -10.76
N THR A 45 -4.91 -15.06 -9.52
CA THR A 45 -5.60 -16.32 -9.16
C THR A 45 -6.69 -16.16 -8.11
N ARG A 46 -6.68 -15.05 -7.37
CA ARG A 46 -7.67 -14.81 -6.30
C ARG A 46 -8.44 -13.53 -6.59
N PRO A 47 -9.78 -13.58 -6.68
CA PRO A 47 -10.57 -12.37 -6.86
C PRO A 47 -10.48 -11.48 -5.61
N ASP A 48 -10.61 -10.18 -5.80
CA ASP A 48 -10.70 -9.19 -4.73
C ASP A 48 -9.45 -9.08 -3.86
N VAL A 49 -8.29 -9.48 -4.40
CA VAL A 49 -6.99 -9.44 -3.72
C VAL A 49 -5.99 -8.64 -4.53
N PHE A 50 -5.30 -7.71 -3.85
CA PHE A 50 -4.10 -7.10 -4.42
C PHE A 50 -3.00 -7.02 -3.36
N CYS A 51 -1.78 -6.71 -3.81
CA CYS A 51 -0.64 -6.48 -2.92
C CYS A 51 0.07 -5.19 -3.34
N ILE A 52 0.30 -4.30 -2.38
CA ILE A 52 1.23 -3.18 -2.56
C ILE A 52 2.61 -3.68 -2.18
N VAL A 53 3.57 -3.55 -3.10
CA VAL A 53 4.96 -3.89 -2.87
C VAL A 53 5.76 -2.60 -2.82
N GLU A 54 6.49 -2.38 -1.72
CA GLU A 54 7.20 -1.13 -1.52
C GLU A 54 8.58 -1.38 -0.92
N THR A 55 9.55 -0.57 -1.35
CA THR A 55 10.91 -0.58 -0.83
C THR A 55 11.32 0.84 -0.46
N TRP A 56 11.87 1.00 0.74
CA TRP A 56 12.29 2.28 1.30
C TRP A 56 13.76 2.24 1.68
N GLN A 57 14.46 3.37 1.54
CA GLN A 57 15.89 3.45 1.84
C GLN A 57 16.18 3.14 3.31
N ASN A 58 15.34 3.62 4.24
CA ASN A 58 15.52 3.44 5.68
C ASN A 58 14.22 3.70 6.43
N GLN A 59 14.25 3.50 7.75
CA GLN A 59 13.07 3.69 8.60
C GLN A 59 12.62 5.15 8.68
N GLU A 60 13.55 6.09 8.66
CA GLU A 60 13.22 7.51 8.77
C GLU A 60 12.31 7.97 7.62
N VAL A 61 12.66 7.61 6.39
CA VAL A 61 11.85 8.00 5.22
C VAL A 61 10.51 7.24 5.18
N LEU A 62 10.50 5.99 5.66
CA LEU A 62 9.24 5.24 5.79
C LEU A 62 8.32 5.91 6.81
N ASP A 63 8.86 6.36 7.94
CA ASP A 63 8.07 7.05 8.96
C ASP A 63 7.47 8.35 8.43
N LYS A 64 8.24 9.12 7.65
CA LYS A 64 7.75 10.33 6.99
C LYS A 64 6.60 10.03 6.04
N HIS A 65 6.74 8.97 5.21
CA HIS A 65 5.70 8.52 4.29
C HIS A 65 4.41 8.19 5.07
N SER A 66 4.53 7.42 6.14
CA SER A 66 3.39 6.95 6.92
C SER A 66 2.67 8.07 7.69
N ALA A 67 3.32 9.22 7.86
CA ALA A 67 2.75 10.38 8.54
C ALA A 67 2.05 11.36 7.59
N THR A 68 2.11 11.13 6.27
CA THR A 68 1.48 12.03 5.30
C THR A 68 -0.05 11.93 5.35
N LEU A 69 -0.72 13.02 4.98
CA LEU A 69 -2.18 13.05 4.92
C LEU A 69 -2.71 12.06 3.88
N GLU A 70 -2.03 11.96 2.73
CA GLU A 70 -2.41 11.03 1.69
C GLU A 70 -2.31 9.57 2.13
N PHE A 71 -1.26 9.20 2.88
CA PHE A 71 -1.17 7.85 3.45
C PHE A 71 -2.34 7.56 4.37
N ILE A 72 -2.61 8.46 5.31
CA ILE A 72 -3.70 8.29 6.29
C ILE A 72 -5.05 8.18 5.57
N GLN A 73 -5.28 9.02 4.57
CA GLN A 73 -6.53 9.04 3.81
C GLN A 73 -6.74 7.74 3.04
N TYR A 74 -5.78 7.35 2.21
CA TYR A 74 -5.96 6.20 1.31
C TYR A 74 -5.87 4.87 2.03
N VAL A 75 -4.98 4.74 3.01
CA VAL A 75 -4.95 3.52 3.85
C VAL A 75 -6.25 3.41 4.65
N GLY A 76 -6.80 4.53 5.12
CA GLY A 76 -8.10 4.55 5.79
C GLY A 76 -9.21 3.96 4.92
N ILE A 77 -9.25 4.31 3.63
CA ILE A 77 -10.21 3.74 2.68
C ILE A 77 -9.97 2.23 2.51
N MET A 78 -8.70 1.82 2.40
CA MET A 78 -8.37 0.40 2.28
C MET A 78 -8.81 -0.39 3.52
N GLN A 79 -8.62 0.16 4.71
CA GLN A 79 -9.06 -0.46 5.97
C GLN A 79 -10.59 -0.55 6.08
N GLU A 80 -11.29 0.46 5.57
CA GLU A 80 -12.74 0.51 5.55
C GLU A 80 -13.34 -0.52 4.58
N THR A 81 -12.69 -0.75 3.45
CA THR A 81 -13.20 -1.57 2.35
C THR A 81 -12.70 -3.01 2.36
N GLY A 82 -11.71 -3.34 3.19
CA GLY A 82 -11.11 -4.67 3.21
C GLY A 82 -10.25 -4.91 4.43
N GLU A 83 -9.47 -5.97 4.37
CA GLU A 83 -8.53 -6.36 5.40
C GLU A 83 -7.11 -6.28 4.87
N LEU A 84 -6.19 -5.78 5.69
CA LEU A 84 -4.77 -5.63 5.35
C LEU A 84 -3.94 -6.62 6.16
N LYS A 85 -2.94 -7.22 5.49
CA LYS A 85 -1.90 -8.01 6.13
C LYS A 85 -0.56 -7.48 5.67
N ILE A 86 0.25 -7.01 6.61
CA ILE A 86 1.52 -6.36 6.31
C ILE A 86 2.68 -7.25 6.73
N GLU A 87 3.64 -7.43 5.82
CA GLU A 87 4.90 -8.11 6.07
C GLU A 87 6.02 -7.10 5.87
N THR A 88 6.99 -7.08 6.78
CA THR A 88 8.12 -6.15 6.73
C THR A 88 9.43 -6.91 6.78
N PHE A 89 10.35 -6.59 5.89
CA PHE A 89 11.67 -7.21 5.79
C PHE A 89 12.74 -6.13 5.71
N GLU A 90 13.84 -6.35 6.42
CA GLU A 90 15.05 -5.52 6.32
C GLU A 90 16.12 -6.28 5.54
N PHE A 91 16.88 -5.55 4.73
CA PHE A 91 17.99 -6.13 3.95
C PHE A 91 19.04 -5.10 3.55
#